data_8c9aacd964f9dbc4131810fd929720f6
#
_entry.id   8c9aacd964f9dbc4131810fd929720f6
#
_cell.length_a   1.000
_cell.length_b   1.000
_cell.length_c   1.000
_cell.angle_alpha   90.00
_cell.angle_beta   90.00
_cell.angle_gamma   90.00
#
_symmetry.space_group_name_H-M   'P 1'
#
loop_
_entity.id
_entity.type
_entity.pdbx_description
1 polymer ?
#
loop_
_entity_poly.entity_id
_entity_poly.type
_entity_poly.pdbx_seq_one_letter_code
_entity_poly.pdbx_strand_id
1 'polypeptide(L)'
;MARKSSLPEEVTRYKPCKCARIRNDGGVYRVYKYSAVKLASGEWSSDYGYLIGKIIPGEGFFPNKRYQKELAEQNLKSFPDGITDVAYGKYALLLGITRDLRDKLKACFLPERAAQIYCYALILCVNGFVHIDQVDDFYQESFLSLVYRKYSFKMGYTALSNLLHDLGSRGEPVRMFEQELIDSCSKNVAIDGHVVRSCSLENDLAEPGYKLSLLKAPQVNVLIAYDVKNRIPLMYRTYRGSSVDKKSVEDLLASRSFKDTKFMVDRGFFSDTVLKLMSKDGNCYIIPLTVSNKNVKRIKKTLQCTSGEFVYKTGRKDTARIIYYEEQIDNDVRIIVYKDVDENNSKRKSYQQLMDMGENNYTQENYDKYCDWWGVYFLQTTSKDPAPVVYSDYKGRGSIETYNNYVKNDADFNDLKIQDYYVQHGFDFIMLVTGIIHEKLNEAVKRINKSSVSIFDVLIKAGHMRMVKHEENWQLHNTRTKDLALLEAMGFVPEKTYPL
;
A
#
# COMPACT_ATOMS: atom_id res chain seq x y z
N MET A 1 -11.78 -35.86 -18.26
CA MET A 1 -10.72 -35.91 -17.23
C MET A 1 -9.36 -35.59 -17.88
N ALA A 2 -8.77 -34.46 -17.54
CA ALA A 2 -7.43 -34.08 -18.04
C ALA A 2 -6.39 -35.04 -17.41
N ARG A 3 -5.55 -35.69 -18.23
CA ARG A 3 -4.45 -36.52 -17.76
C ARG A 3 -3.52 -35.68 -16.88
N LYS A 4 -3.36 -36.05 -15.61
CA LYS A 4 -2.35 -35.45 -14.73
C LYS A 4 -0.98 -35.53 -15.41
N SER A 5 -0.27 -34.42 -15.48
CA SER A 5 1.12 -34.37 -15.96
C SER A 5 1.98 -35.28 -15.09
N SER A 6 2.77 -36.13 -15.74
CA SER A 6 3.75 -37.03 -15.06
C SER A 6 5.01 -36.26 -14.62
N LEU A 7 5.07 -34.95 -14.84
CA LEU A 7 6.21 -34.09 -14.48
C LEU A 7 6.02 -33.50 -13.08
N PRO A 8 7.10 -33.38 -12.27
CA PRO A 8 7.05 -32.74 -10.96
C PRO A 8 6.53 -31.32 -11.04
N GLU A 9 5.80 -30.91 -10.01
CA GLU A 9 5.24 -29.55 -9.91
C GLU A 9 6.33 -28.46 -9.92
N GLU A 10 7.47 -28.75 -9.29
CA GLU A 10 8.70 -27.93 -9.30
C GLU A 10 9.27 -27.65 -10.70
N VAL A 11 8.94 -28.50 -11.67
CA VAL A 11 9.39 -28.35 -13.06
C VAL A 11 8.32 -27.64 -13.89
N THR A 12 7.05 -28.02 -13.70
CA THR A 12 5.94 -27.47 -14.50
C THR A 12 5.70 -25.99 -14.23
N ARG A 13 5.98 -25.50 -13.03
CA ARG A 13 5.86 -24.09 -12.67
C ARG A 13 6.81 -23.16 -13.43
N TYR A 14 7.95 -23.69 -13.91
CA TYR A 14 8.92 -22.91 -14.69
C TYR A 14 8.72 -23.00 -16.20
N LYS A 15 7.61 -23.53 -16.66
CA LYS A 15 7.29 -23.62 -18.08
C LYS A 15 7.22 -22.20 -18.69
N PRO A 16 8.07 -21.87 -19.70
CA PRO A 16 8.25 -20.49 -20.15
C PRO A 16 7.06 -19.92 -20.94
N CYS A 17 6.26 -20.77 -21.62
CA CYS A 17 5.08 -20.34 -22.38
C CYS A 17 4.10 -21.50 -22.57
N LYS A 18 2.86 -21.18 -22.96
CA LYS A 18 1.82 -22.20 -23.24
C LYS A 18 2.21 -23.14 -24.39
N CYS A 19 2.99 -22.64 -25.36
CA CYS A 19 3.48 -23.39 -26.50
C CYS A 19 4.80 -24.15 -26.23
N ALA A 20 5.22 -24.28 -24.98
CA ALA A 20 6.38 -25.09 -24.61
C ALA A 20 5.97 -26.48 -24.14
N ARG A 21 6.73 -27.52 -24.50
CA ARG A 21 6.64 -28.86 -23.95
C ARG A 21 7.94 -29.22 -23.22
N ILE A 22 7.79 -29.84 -22.06
CA ILE A 22 8.92 -30.28 -21.24
C ILE A 22 9.07 -31.81 -21.43
N ARG A 23 10.30 -32.24 -21.70
CA ARG A 23 10.69 -33.62 -21.81
C ARG A 23 11.76 -33.93 -20.77
N ASN A 24 11.59 -35.04 -20.08
CA ASN A 24 12.62 -35.58 -19.19
C ASN A 24 13.54 -36.48 -19.95
N ASP A 25 14.78 -36.11 -20.15
CA ASP A 25 15.81 -36.88 -20.82
C ASP A 25 16.87 -37.23 -19.77
N GLY A 26 16.66 -38.37 -19.07
CA GLY A 26 17.61 -38.88 -18.08
C GLY A 26 17.85 -37.95 -16.87
N GLY A 27 16.82 -37.27 -16.38
CA GLY A 27 16.92 -36.33 -15.26
C GLY A 27 17.13 -34.85 -15.66
N VAL A 28 17.34 -34.58 -16.95
CA VAL A 28 17.44 -33.23 -17.50
C VAL A 28 16.11 -32.84 -18.14
N TYR A 29 15.49 -31.79 -17.65
CA TYR A 29 14.21 -31.31 -18.17
C TYR A 29 14.42 -30.34 -19.32
N ARG A 30 14.35 -30.86 -20.55
CA ARG A 30 14.50 -30.09 -21.78
C ARG A 30 13.16 -29.48 -22.19
N VAL A 31 13.19 -28.25 -22.67
CA VAL A 31 12.00 -27.50 -23.09
C VAL A 31 12.04 -27.23 -24.58
N TYR A 32 11.00 -27.71 -25.29
CA TYR A 32 10.85 -27.56 -26.72
C TYR A 32 9.69 -26.59 -27.02
N LYS A 33 9.87 -25.70 -28.01
CA LYS A 33 8.77 -24.93 -28.59
C LYS A 33 7.93 -25.87 -29.45
N TYR A 34 6.61 -25.73 -29.37
CA TYR A 34 5.71 -26.58 -30.13
C TYR A 34 4.66 -25.71 -30.81
N SER A 35 4.29 -26.06 -32.03
CA SER A 35 3.20 -25.42 -32.79
C SER A 35 2.13 -26.45 -33.16
N ALA A 36 0.87 -26.05 -33.07
CA ALA A 36 -0.23 -26.83 -33.61
C ALA A 36 -0.44 -26.40 -35.06
N VAL A 37 -0.34 -27.35 -35.98
CA VAL A 37 -0.55 -27.12 -37.40
C VAL A 37 -1.82 -27.86 -37.81
N LYS A 38 -2.74 -27.19 -38.52
CA LYS A 38 -3.93 -27.79 -39.10
C LYS A 38 -3.52 -28.47 -40.41
N LEU A 39 -3.68 -29.77 -40.45
CA LEU A 39 -3.37 -30.58 -41.66
C LEU A 39 -4.43 -30.31 -42.75
N ALA A 40 -4.08 -30.66 -43.99
CA ALA A 40 -5.01 -30.58 -45.13
C ALA A 40 -6.28 -31.46 -44.95
N SER A 41 -6.21 -32.47 -44.07
CA SER A 41 -7.33 -33.31 -43.64
C SER A 41 -8.30 -32.61 -42.68
N GLY A 42 -8.03 -31.38 -42.23
CA GLY A 42 -8.79 -30.70 -41.21
C GLY A 42 -8.44 -31.06 -39.76
N GLU A 43 -7.63 -32.05 -39.55
CA GLU A 43 -7.14 -32.48 -38.21
C GLU A 43 -5.99 -31.59 -37.72
N TRP A 44 -5.90 -31.45 -36.41
CA TRP A 44 -4.80 -30.73 -35.78
C TRP A 44 -3.63 -31.70 -35.47
N SER A 45 -2.48 -31.42 -36.04
CA SER A 45 -1.22 -32.09 -35.70
C SER A 45 -0.34 -31.19 -34.85
N SER A 46 0.41 -31.78 -33.92
CA SER A 46 1.38 -31.05 -33.11
C SER A 46 2.79 -31.38 -33.64
N ASP A 47 3.47 -30.37 -34.15
CA ASP A 47 4.88 -30.52 -34.50
C ASP A 47 5.76 -30.16 -33.29
N TYR A 48 6.74 -31.04 -33.02
CA TYR A 48 7.82 -30.78 -32.08
C TYR A 48 8.78 -29.79 -32.76
N GLY A 49 8.67 -28.54 -32.37
CA GLY A 49 9.64 -27.52 -32.78
C GLY A 49 11.01 -27.76 -32.18
N TYR A 50 11.82 -26.74 -32.15
CA TYR A 50 13.20 -26.82 -31.68
C TYR A 50 13.33 -26.67 -30.16
N LEU A 51 14.47 -27.16 -29.64
CA LEU A 51 14.85 -26.99 -28.23
C LEU A 51 15.05 -25.52 -27.91
N ILE A 52 14.35 -25.02 -26.88
CA ILE A 52 14.44 -23.62 -26.44
C ILE A 52 15.23 -23.43 -25.16
N GLY A 53 15.47 -24.51 -24.39
CA GLY A 53 16.24 -24.44 -23.15
C GLY A 53 16.05 -25.65 -22.27
N LYS A 54 16.43 -25.50 -21.01
CA LYS A 54 16.29 -26.53 -19.96
C LYS A 54 15.69 -25.89 -18.68
N ILE A 55 15.00 -26.73 -17.90
CA ILE A 55 14.56 -26.35 -16.55
C ILE A 55 15.43 -27.09 -15.54
N ILE A 56 15.96 -26.37 -14.57
CA ILE A 56 16.62 -26.92 -13.39
C ILE A 56 15.64 -26.79 -12.24
N PRO A 57 15.22 -27.91 -11.60
CA PRO A 57 14.31 -27.87 -10.47
C PRO A 57 14.84 -26.96 -9.35
N GLY A 58 14.01 -26.07 -8.83
CA GLY A 58 14.40 -25.10 -7.81
C GLY A 58 15.09 -23.83 -8.33
N GLU A 59 15.71 -23.84 -9.51
CA GLU A 59 16.47 -22.70 -10.05
C GLU A 59 15.71 -21.96 -11.17
N GLY A 60 14.94 -22.67 -12.02
CA GLY A 60 14.12 -22.04 -13.05
C GLY A 60 14.39 -22.52 -14.48
N PHE A 61 13.89 -21.74 -15.46
CA PHE A 61 14.08 -21.99 -16.89
C PHE A 61 15.33 -21.25 -17.40
N PHE A 62 16.22 -22.00 -18.06
CA PHE A 62 17.45 -21.50 -18.67
C PHE A 62 17.33 -21.61 -20.20
N PRO A 63 17.08 -20.48 -20.92
CA PRO A 63 16.97 -20.47 -22.36
C PRO A 63 18.33 -20.74 -23.04
N ASN A 64 18.30 -21.45 -24.19
CA ASN A 64 19.50 -21.61 -25.01
C ASN A 64 19.79 -20.33 -25.84
N LYS A 65 20.99 -20.25 -26.43
CA LYS A 65 21.44 -19.07 -27.21
C LYS A 65 20.50 -18.74 -28.38
N ARG A 66 19.95 -19.75 -29.05
CA ARG A 66 19.01 -19.57 -30.17
C ARG A 66 17.71 -18.92 -29.70
N TYR A 67 17.15 -19.42 -28.60
CA TYR A 67 15.91 -18.89 -28.05
C TYR A 67 16.10 -17.51 -27.40
N GLN A 68 17.27 -17.26 -26.80
CA GLN A 68 17.65 -15.92 -26.35
C GLN A 68 17.66 -14.90 -27.49
N LYS A 69 18.25 -15.31 -28.64
CA LYS A 69 18.26 -14.48 -29.84
C LYS A 69 16.84 -14.25 -30.39
N GLU A 70 16.03 -15.31 -30.47
CA GLU A 70 14.61 -15.20 -30.89
C GLU A 70 13.79 -14.30 -29.96
N LEU A 71 13.97 -14.42 -28.64
CA LEU A 71 13.34 -13.54 -27.66
C LEU A 71 13.81 -12.09 -27.85
N ALA A 72 15.09 -11.87 -28.09
CA ALA A 72 15.61 -10.53 -28.37
C ALA A 72 15.01 -9.96 -29.67
N GLU A 73 14.91 -10.76 -30.73
CA GLU A 73 14.31 -10.34 -32.01
C GLU A 73 12.77 -10.11 -31.88
N GLN A 74 12.07 -10.93 -31.09
CA GLN A 74 10.64 -10.73 -30.79
C GLN A 74 10.42 -9.49 -29.94
N ASN A 75 11.31 -9.23 -29.00
CA ASN A 75 11.26 -8.03 -28.18
C ASN A 75 11.59 -6.75 -28.99
N LEU A 76 12.47 -6.84 -30.00
CA LEU A 76 12.70 -5.76 -30.96
C LEU A 76 11.49 -5.47 -31.86
N LYS A 77 10.67 -6.48 -32.15
CA LYS A 77 9.41 -6.35 -32.90
C LYS A 77 8.21 -5.92 -32.05
N SER A 78 8.33 -5.95 -30.72
CA SER A 78 7.24 -5.64 -29.80
C SER A 78 7.17 -4.17 -29.37
N PHE A 79 8.16 -3.34 -29.79
CA PHE A 79 7.99 -1.89 -29.67
C PHE A 79 6.99 -1.43 -30.72
N PRO A 80 5.98 -0.63 -30.35
CA PRO A 80 5.18 0.09 -31.33
C PRO A 80 6.14 0.82 -32.25
N ASP A 81 6.03 0.59 -33.56
CA ASP A 81 6.82 1.30 -34.56
C ASP A 81 6.64 2.81 -34.32
N GLY A 82 7.68 3.49 -33.85
CA GLY A 82 7.65 4.92 -33.63
C GLY A 82 8.07 5.43 -32.24
N ILE A 83 8.21 4.60 -31.20
CA ILE A 83 8.71 5.09 -29.91
C ILE A 83 10.21 5.37 -30.01
N THR A 84 10.55 6.65 -29.98
CA THR A 84 11.93 7.15 -30.06
C THR A 84 12.44 7.66 -28.72
N ASP A 85 11.57 7.89 -27.75
CA ASP A 85 11.93 8.32 -26.40
C ASP A 85 10.95 7.79 -25.35
N VAL A 86 11.46 7.56 -24.13
CA VAL A 86 10.67 7.11 -22.99
C VAL A 86 10.93 7.92 -21.72
N ALA A 87 9.92 8.04 -20.87
CA ALA A 87 10.02 8.67 -19.57
C ALA A 87 10.95 7.84 -18.67
N TYR A 88 12.12 8.40 -18.31
CA TYR A 88 13.16 7.68 -17.57
C TYR A 88 13.14 8.00 -16.08
N GLY A 89 13.39 9.25 -15.71
CA GLY A 89 13.86 9.60 -14.37
C GLY A 89 12.90 9.24 -13.25
N LYS A 90 11.59 9.45 -13.41
CA LYS A 90 10.59 9.07 -12.39
C LYS A 90 10.63 7.57 -12.09
N TYR A 91 10.64 6.76 -13.15
CA TYR A 91 10.60 5.30 -13.02
C TYR A 91 11.93 4.73 -12.54
N ALA A 92 13.06 5.23 -13.06
CA ALA A 92 14.38 4.80 -12.65
C ALA A 92 14.67 5.10 -11.16
N LEU A 93 14.24 6.28 -10.67
CA LEU A 93 14.29 6.64 -9.27
C LEU A 93 13.52 5.64 -8.40
N LEU A 94 12.26 5.37 -8.75
CA LEU A 94 11.41 4.45 -8.00
C LEU A 94 11.95 3.01 -8.04
N LEU A 95 12.42 2.53 -9.20
CA LEU A 95 13.08 1.24 -9.33
C LEU A 95 14.29 1.09 -8.40
N GLY A 96 15.04 2.18 -8.19
CA GLY A 96 16.19 2.23 -7.29
C GLY A 96 15.80 2.13 -5.82
N ILE A 97 14.86 2.97 -5.37
CA ILE A 97 14.48 3.08 -3.95
C ILE A 97 13.56 1.95 -3.47
N THR A 98 12.92 1.20 -4.37
CA THR A 98 11.97 0.12 -4.03
C THR A 98 12.46 -1.27 -4.46
N ARG A 99 13.77 -1.47 -4.54
CA ARG A 99 14.37 -2.76 -4.94
C ARG A 99 13.93 -3.90 -4.03
N ASP A 100 13.95 -3.68 -2.73
CA ASP A 100 13.51 -4.66 -1.72
C ASP A 100 12.05 -5.08 -1.87
N LEU A 101 11.15 -4.15 -2.21
CA LEU A 101 9.75 -4.46 -2.50
C LEU A 101 9.61 -5.38 -3.72
N ARG A 102 10.38 -5.10 -4.77
CA ARG A 102 10.42 -5.96 -5.96
C ARG A 102 10.88 -7.37 -5.61
N ASP A 103 11.87 -7.51 -4.73
CA ASP A 103 12.39 -8.82 -4.31
C ASP A 103 11.37 -9.56 -3.44
N LYS A 104 10.64 -8.88 -2.56
CA LYS A 104 9.49 -9.44 -1.81
C LYS A 104 8.37 -9.91 -2.74
N LEU A 105 8.01 -9.16 -3.78
CA LEU A 105 7.02 -9.60 -4.76
C LEU A 105 7.47 -10.87 -5.49
N LYS A 106 8.75 -10.98 -5.86
CA LYS A 106 9.29 -12.20 -6.52
C LYS A 106 9.32 -13.42 -5.59
N ALA A 107 9.40 -13.22 -4.29
CA ALA A 107 9.33 -14.32 -3.32
C ALA A 107 7.92 -14.95 -3.27
N CYS A 108 6.87 -14.15 -3.50
CA CYS A 108 5.49 -14.60 -3.43
C CYS A 108 4.86 -14.92 -4.78
N PHE A 109 5.34 -14.30 -5.87
CA PHE A 109 4.77 -14.41 -7.21
C PHE A 109 5.80 -14.90 -8.23
N LEU A 110 5.34 -15.56 -9.29
CA LEU A 110 6.18 -15.85 -10.44
C LEU A 110 6.83 -14.56 -10.98
N PRO A 111 8.09 -14.61 -11.47
CA PRO A 111 8.84 -13.40 -11.85
C PRO A 111 8.11 -12.47 -12.83
N GLU A 112 7.41 -13.04 -13.81
CA GLU A 112 6.63 -12.28 -14.78
C GLU A 112 5.42 -11.59 -14.14
N ARG A 113 4.70 -12.30 -13.26
CA ARG A 113 3.55 -11.77 -12.53
C ARG A 113 3.98 -10.69 -11.52
N ALA A 114 5.08 -10.93 -10.80
CA ALA A 114 5.67 -9.93 -9.90
C ALA A 114 6.05 -8.65 -10.65
N ALA A 115 6.64 -8.77 -11.85
CA ALA A 115 6.97 -7.63 -12.69
C ALA A 115 5.72 -6.88 -13.17
N GLN A 116 4.67 -7.58 -13.60
CA GLN A 116 3.40 -6.99 -14.04
C GLN A 116 2.73 -6.20 -12.91
N ILE A 117 2.60 -6.79 -11.71
CA ILE A 117 2.08 -6.13 -10.50
C ILE A 117 2.88 -4.86 -10.19
N TYR A 118 4.20 -5.00 -10.18
CA TYR A 118 5.11 -3.92 -9.82
C TYR A 118 5.06 -2.76 -10.83
N CYS A 119 5.04 -3.06 -12.14
CA CYS A 119 4.89 -2.02 -13.18
C CYS A 119 3.56 -1.28 -13.05
N TYR A 120 2.46 -1.99 -12.81
CA TYR A 120 1.15 -1.36 -12.62
C TYR A 120 1.16 -0.42 -11.41
N ALA A 121 1.65 -0.89 -10.26
CA ALA A 121 1.76 -0.07 -9.06
C ALA A 121 2.68 1.15 -9.24
N LEU A 122 3.80 1.02 -9.97
CA LEU A 122 4.68 2.14 -10.30
C LEU A 122 3.98 3.19 -11.16
N ILE A 123 3.20 2.76 -12.16
CA ILE A 123 2.44 3.68 -13.04
C ILE A 123 1.42 4.47 -12.22
N LEU A 124 0.66 3.80 -11.33
CA LEU A 124 -0.28 4.46 -10.44
C LEU A 124 0.42 5.42 -9.46
N CYS A 125 1.57 5.05 -8.91
CA CYS A 125 2.31 5.91 -7.99
C CYS A 125 2.83 7.19 -8.67
N VAL A 126 3.24 7.10 -9.95
CA VAL A 126 3.83 8.22 -10.72
C VAL A 126 2.77 9.17 -11.26
N ASN A 127 1.62 8.65 -11.68
CA ASN A 127 0.62 9.40 -12.45
C ASN A 127 -0.70 9.61 -11.69
N GLY A 128 -0.83 9.08 -10.48
CA GLY A 128 -2.11 9.02 -9.78
C GLY A 128 -3.03 7.94 -10.37
N PHE A 129 -4.35 8.10 -10.17
CA PHE A 129 -5.31 7.18 -10.76
C PHE A 129 -5.27 7.25 -12.29
N VAL A 130 -4.93 6.13 -12.89
CA VAL A 130 -4.91 5.93 -14.35
C VAL A 130 -6.00 4.91 -14.70
N HIS A 131 -6.86 5.24 -15.66
CA HIS A 131 -7.87 4.32 -16.13
C HIS A 131 -7.22 3.06 -16.71
N ILE A 132 -7.77 1.88 -16.43
CA ILE A 132 -7.14 0.58 -16.74
C ILE A 132 -6.83 0.39 -18.24
N ASP A 133 -7.58 1.00 -19.12
CA ASP A 133 -7.36 0.98 -20.57
C ASP A 133 -6.19 1.87 -21.03
N GLN A 134 -5.76 2.84 -20.21
CA GLN A 134 -4.67 3.75 -20.51
C GLN A 134 -3.31 3.28 -19.92
N VAL A 135 -3.32 2.26 -19.07
CA VAL A 135 -2.11 1.80 -18.38
C VAL A 135 -1.05 1.30 -19.36
N ASP A 136 -1.46 0.68 -20.47
CA ASP A 136 -0.52 0.19 -21.49
C ASP A 136 0.22 1.34 -22.19
N ASP A 137 -0.44 2.45 -22.45
CA ASP A 137 0.18 3.65 -23.04
C ASP A 137 1.29 4.19 -22.12
N PHE A 138 0.97 4.37 -20.82
CA PHE A 138 1.98 4.78 -19.84
C PHE A 138 3.11 3.77 -19.68
N TYR A 139 2.83 2.46 -19.81
CA TYR A 139 3.86 1.43 -19.76
C TYR A 139 4.78 1.52 -20.96
N GLN A 140 4.23 1.60 -22.17
CA GLN A 140 5.00 1.65 -23.41
C GLN A 140 5.89 2.91 -23.50
N GLU A 141 5.37 4.06 -23.04
CA GLU A 141 6.08 5.34 -23.03
C GLU A 141 7.04 5.50 -21.84
N SER A 142 7.15 4.50 -20.97
CA SER A 142 8.01 4.55 -19.79
C SER A 142 9.26 3.67 -19.91
N PHE A 143 10.26 3.98 -19.10
CA PHE A 143 11.47 3.16 -18.93
C PHE A 143 11.17 1.72 -18.50
N LEU A 144 9.98 1.47 -17.93
CA LEU A 144 9.56 0.13 -17.54
C LEU A 144 9.49 -0.83 -18.74
N SER A 145 9.06 -0.36 -19.89
CA SER A 145 9.01 -1.15 -21.13
C SER A 145 10.39 -1.65 -21.57
N LEU A 146 11.45 -0.88 -21.31
CA LEU A 146 12.82 -1.28 -21.57
C LEU A 146 13.32 -2.30 -20.54
N VAL A 147 13.13 -2.01 -19.25
CA VAL A 147 13.62 -2.86 -18.13
C VAL A 147 12.97 -4.23 -18.13
N TYR A 148 11.68 -4.29 -18.44
CA TYR A 148 10.87 -5.51 -18.34
C TYR A 148 10.59 -6.18 -19.69
N ARG A 149 11.21 -5.71 -20.79
CA ARG A 149 11.06 -6.27 -22.15
C ARG A 149 11.33 -7.78 -22.27
N LYS A 150 12.10 -8.35 -21.34
CA LYS A 150 12.39 -9.80 -21.29
C LYS A 150 11.18 -10.64 -20.91
N TYR A 151 10.14 -10.05 -20.36
CA TYR A 151 8.88 -10.72 -20.01
C TYR A 151 7.85 -10.51 -21.12
N SER A 152 6.91 -11.43 -21.25
CA SER A 152 5.87 -11.41 -22.28
C SER A 152 4.52 -10.90 -21.78
N PHE A 153 4.46 -10.35 -20.56
CA PHE A 153 3.20 -9.81 -20.03
C PHE A 153 2.74 -8.56 -20.81
N LYS A 154 1.44 -8.36 -20.81
CA LYS A 154 0.80 -7.19 -21.42
C LYS A 154 0.18 -6.32 -20.33
N MET A 155 0.07 -5.01 -20.59
CA MET A 155 -0.52 -4.03 -19.68
C MET A 155 -1.86 -3.48 -20.18
N GLY A 156 -2.39 -4.00 -21.29
CA GLY A 156 -3.70 -3.60 -21.82
C GLY A 156 -4.86 -4.13 -20.95
N TYR A 157 -6.04 -3.54 -21.16
CA TYR A 157 -7.27 -3.77 -20.39
C TYR A 157 -7.53 -5.23 -20.01
N THR A 158 -7.60 -6.12 -21.01
CA THR A 158 -7.92 -7.55 -20.77
C THR A 158 -6.85 -8.24 -19.89
N ALA A 159 -5.58 -7.92 -20.10
CA ALA A 159 -4.49 -8.53 -19.33
C ALA A 159 -4.51 -8.06 -17.88
N LEU A 160 -4.77 -6.77 -17.63
CA LEU A 160 -4.87 -6.22 -16.29
C LEU A 160 -6.16 -6.64 -15.58
N SER A 161 -7.27 -6.70 -16.27
CA SER A 161 -8.53 -7.24 -15.71
C SER A 161 -8.36 -8.68 -15.25
N ASN A 162 -7.70 -9.53 -16.06
CA ASN A 162 -7.35 -10.90 -15.67
C ASN A 162 -6.35 -10.94 -14.51
N LEU A 163 -5.36 -10.02 -14.47
CA LEU A 163 -4.43 -9.91 -13.35
C LEU A 163 -5.19 -9.62 -12.05
N LEU A 164 -6.04 -8.62 -12.05
CA LEU A 164 -6.82 -8.22 -10.87
C LEU A 164 -7.75 -9.34 -10.40
N HIS A 165 -8.48 -9.96 -11.32
CA HIS A 165 -9.33 -11.11 -11.00
C HIS A 165 -8.54 -12.27 -10.40
N ASP A 166 -7.37 -12.62 -10.97
CA ASP A 166 -6.49 -13.66 -10.44
C ASP A 166 -5.96 -13.32 -9.04
N LEU A 167 -5.57 -12.08 -8.78
CA LEU A 167 -5.09 -11.62 -7.47
C LEU A 167 -6.20 -11.72 -6.41
N GLY A 168 -7.42 -11.33 -6.74
CA GLY A 168 -8.53 -11.38 -5.81
C GLY A 168 -9.10 -12.78 -5.59
N SER A 169 -9.10 -13.66 -6.62
CA SER A 169 -9.67 -15.01 -6.53
C SER A 169 -8.68 -16.04 -5.97
N ARG A 170 -7.38 -15.89 -6.24
CA ARG A 170 -6.31 -16.82 -5.83
C ARG A 170 -5.50 -16.26 -4.66
N GLY A 171 -6.13 -15.83 -3.63
CA GLY A 171 -5.55 -15.04 -2.56
C GLY A 171 -4.30 -15.58 -1.82
N GLU A 172 -3.78 -16.80 -2.10
CA GLU A 172 -2.63 -17.36 -1.38
C GLU A 172 -1.35 -16.52 -1.51
N PRO A 173 -0.85 -16.16 -2.72
CA PRO A 173 0.34 -15.33 -2.84
C PRO A 173 0.16 -13.93 -2.22
N VAL A 174 -1.05 -13.37 -2.30
CA VAL A 174 -1.40 -12.10 -1.65
C VAL A 174 -1.31 -12.25 -0.13
N ARG A 175 -1.86 -13.34 0.42
CA ARG A 175 -1.79 -13.62 1.87
C ARG A 175 -0.34 -13.79 2.34
N MET A 176 0.48 -14.51 1.59
CA MET A 176 1.90 -14.69 1.90
C MET A 176 2.64 -13.34 1.93
N PHE A 177 2.40 -12.49 0.95
CA PHE A 177 3.01 -11.16 0.88
C PHE A 177 2.60 -10.27 2.05
N GLU A 178 1.30 -10.18 2.35
CA GLU A 178 0.78 -9.39 3.48
C GLU A 178 1.28 -9.93 4.82
N GLN A 179 1.35 -11.27 4.99
CA GLN A 179 1.87 -11.88 6.21
C GLN A 179 3.37 -11.57 6.40
N GLU A 180 4.17 -11.60 5.34
CA GLU A 180 5.58 -11.21 5.39
C GLU A 180 5.74 -9.74 5.83
N LEU A 181 4.89 -8.83 5.32
CA LEU A 181 4.87 -7.44 5.78
C LEU A 181 4.54 -7.33 7.27
N ILE A 182 3.53 -8.06 7.75
CA ILE A 182 3.10 -8.08 9.15
C ILE A 182 4.20 -8.67 10.05
N ASP A 183 4.84 -9.75 9.62
CA ASP A 183 5.89 -10.40 10.40
C ASP A 183 7.13 -9.51 10.55
N SER A 184 7.47 -8.73 9.51
CA SER A 184 8.61 -7.81 9.46
C SER A 184 8.31 -6.38 9.94
N CYS A 185 7.07 -6.06 10.33
CA CYS A 185 6.68 -4.71 10.74
C CYS A 185 7.23 -4.34 12.14
N SER A 186 7.15 -3.06 12.49
CA SER A 186 7.58 -2.52 13.79
C SER A 186 6.73 -2.97 14.98
N LYS A 187 5.68 -3.75 14.74
CA LYS A 187 4.67 -4.17 15.71
C LYS A 187 3.85 -3.01 16.32
N ASN A 188 3.89 -1.83 15.72
CA ASN A 188 3.03 -0.69 16.05
C ASN A 188 2.11 -0.42 14.86
N VAL A 189 0.89 -0.96 14.93
CA VAL A 189 -0.06 -0.99 13.81
C VAL A 189 -1.26 -0.10 14.09
N ALA A 190 -1.46 0.91 13.25
CA ALA A 190 -2.71 1.66 13.22
C ALA A 190 -3.69 1.00 12.25
N ILE A 191 -4.98 1.00 12.61
CA ILE A 191 -6.06 0.63 11.72
C ILE A 191 -6.98 1.83 11.58
N ASP A 192 -7.24 2.22 10.34
CA ASP A 192 -8.14 3.31 10.02
C ASP A 192 -8.93 2.99 8.76
N GLY A 193 -10.06 3.66 8.59
CA GLY A 193 -10.94 3.42 7.45
C GLY A 193 -11.45 4.69 6.81
N HIS A 194 -11.70 4.60 5.53
CA HIS A 194 -12.34 5.67 4.79
C HIS A 194 -13.38 5.13 3.81
N VAL A 195 -14.21 6.02 3.32
CA VAL A 195 -15.27 5.71 2.36
C VAL A 195 -14.82 6.19 0.99
N VAL A 196 -15.05 5.35 -0.01
CA VAL A 196 -14.83 5.66 -1.42
C VAL A 196 -16.16 5.56 -2.15
N ARG A 197 -16.49 6.56 -2.97
CA ARG A 197 -17.67 6.54 -3.81
C ARG A 197 -17.50 5.51 -4.91
N SER A 198 -18.53 4.73 -5.19
CA SER A 198 -18.59 3.89 -6.38
C SER A 198 -19.34 4.61 -7.48
N CYS A 199 -18.70 4.78 -8.63
CA CYS A 199 -19.31 5.27 -9.86
C CYS A 199 -19.80 4.14 -10.75
N SER A 200 -19.63 2.87 -10.34
CA SER A 200 -20.19 1.70 -11.00
C SER A 200 -21.61 1.45 -10.52
N LEU A 201 -22.51 1.13 -11.46
CA LEU A 201 -23.89 0.75 -11.16
C LEU A 201 -24.02 -0.72 -10.74
N GLU A 202 -23.00 -1.53 -10.98
CA GLU A 202 -23.02 -2.99 -10.82
C GLU A 202 -21.91 -3.52 -9.89
N ASN A 203 -21.33 -2.66 -9.04
CA ASN A 203 -20.27 -3.10 -8.10
C ASN A 203 -20.88 -3.94 -6.98
N ASP A 204 -20.41 -5.18 -6.82
CA ASP A 204 -20.90 -6.15 -5.83
C ASP A 204 -20.78 -5.68 -4.36
N LEU A 205 -19.88 -4.74 -4.07
CA LEU A 205 -19.64 -4.20 -2.74
C LEU A 205 -20.24 -2.80 -2.54
N ALA A 206 -20.68 -2.15 -3.62
CA ALA A 206 -21.20 -0.79 -3.56
C ALA A 206 -22.65 -0.78 -3.06
N GLU A 207 -22.83 -0.25 -1.87
CA GLU A 207 -24.14 -0.13 -1.23
C GLU A 207 -24.31 1.28 -0.66
N PRO A 208 -25.56 1.77 -0.50
CA PRO A 208 -25.81 2.99 0.25
C PRO A 208 -25.27 2.86 1.67
N GLY A 209 -24.36 3.75 2.06
CA GLY A 209 -23.75 3.74 3.36
C GLY A 209 -24.38 4.74 4.33
N TYR A 210 -23.93 4.72 5.57
CA TYR A 210 -24.40 5.59 6.65
C TYR A 210 -23.52 6.83 6.87
N LYS A 211 -22.39 6.95 6.18
CA LYS A 211 -21.46 8.08 6.35
C LYS A 211 -22.00 9.33 5.63
N LEU A 212 -22.12 10.39 6.39
CA LEU A 212 -22.89 11.60 6.05
C LEU A 212 -22.58 12.25 4.70
N SER A 213 -21.31 12.34 4.32
CA SER A 213 -20.89 12.99 3.08
C SER A 213 -21.38 12.29 1.81
N LEU A 214 -21.72 11.00 1.91
CA LEU A 214 -22.12 10.15 0.79
C LEU A 214 -23.48 9.48 1.01
N LEU A 215 -24.35 10.08 1.82
CA LEU A 215 -25.70 9.56 2.05
C LEU A 215 -26.41 9.26 0.74
N LYS A 216 -26.94 8.03 0.62
CA LYS A 216 -27.68 7.51 -0.55
C LYS A 216 -26.85 7.29 -1.83
N ALA A 217 -25.57 7.66 -1.86
CA ALA A 217 -24.70 7.29 -2.97
C ALA A 217 -24.13 5.88 -2.76
N PRO A 218 -24.00 5.06 -3.82
CA PRO A 218 -23.26 3.80 -3.73
C PRO A 218 -21.82 4.07 -3.29
N GLN A 219 -21.37 3.36 -2.26
CA GLN A 219 -20.05 3.54 -1.66
C GLN A 219 -19.48 2.22 -1.21
N VAL A 220 -18.17 2.17 -1.05
CA VAL A 220 -17.46 1.06 -0.41
C VAL A 220 -16.70 1.59 0.80
N ASN A 221 -16.52 0.74 1.81
CA ASN A 221 -15.69 1.05 2.96
C ASN A 221 -14.30 0.41 2.77
N VAL A 222 -13.25 1.21 2.90
CA VAL A 222 -11.87 0.75 2.85
C VAL A 222 -11.27 0.78 4.24
N LEU A 223 -10.62 -0.32 4.64
CA LEU A 223 -9.79 -0.38 5.85
C LEU A 223 -8.34 -0.60 5.47
N ILE A 224 -7.46 0.07 6.21
CA ILE A 224 -6.02 -0.01 6.05
C ILE A 224 -5.41 -0.38 7.39
N ALA A 225 -4.53 -1.40 7.41
CA ALA A 225 -3.61 -1.63 8.49
C ALA A 225 -2.25 -1.03 8.11
N TYR A 226 -1.63 -0.27 9.01
CA TYR A 226 -0.49 0.58 8.71
C TYR A 226 0.57 0.51 9.82
N ASP A 227 1.81 0.21 9.46
CA ASP A 227 2.95 0.28 10.38
C ASP A 227 3.32 1.74 10.64
N VAL A 228 3.03 2.22 11.82
CA VAL A 228 3.18 3.62 12.21
C VAL A 228 4.66 4.07 12.25
N LYS A 229 5.56 3.20 12.71
CA LYS A 229 6.99 3.54 12.86
C LYS A 229 7.72 3.51 11.53
N ASN A 230 7.51 2.44 10.74
CA ASN A 230 8.14 2.29 9.43
C ASN A 230 7.38 3.04 8.32
N ARG A 231 6.16 3.54 8.61
CA ARG A 231 5.29 4.25 7.68
C ARG A 231 5.02 3.43 6.41
N ILE A 232 4.57 2.19 6.60
CA ILE A 232 4.29 1.28 5.48
C ILE A 232 2.89 0.71 5.65
N PRO A 233 2.01 0.75 4.64
CA PRO A 233 0.76 0.01 4.66
C PRO A 233 1.04 -1.50 4.65
N LEU A 234 0.32 -2.24 5.49
CA LEU A 234 0.45 -3.68 5.66
C LEU A 234 -0.69 -4.44 4.97
N MET A 235 -1.87 -3.85 4.97
CA MET A 235 -3.08 -4.39 4.34
C MET A 235 -3.95 -3.24 3.83
N TYR A 236 -4.63 -3.50 2.73
CA TYR A 236 -5.64 -2.63 2.15
C TYR A 236 -6.84 -3.52 1.79
N ARG A 237 -8.03 -3.24 2.34
CA ARG A 237 -9.23 -4.08 2.17
C ARG A 237 -10.47 -3.25 1.93
N THR A 238 -11.20 -3.61 0.90
CA THR A 238 -12.52 -3.05 0.57
C THR A 238 -13.63 -3.92 1.13
N TYR A 239 -14.60 -3.28 1.76
CA TYR A 239 -15.80 -3.88 2.33
C TYR A 239 -17.06 -3.23 1.76
N ARG A 240 -18.21 -3.89 1.94
CA ARG A 240 -19.51 -3.35 1.55
C ARG A 240 -19.77 -1.99 2.18
N GLY A 241 -20.36 -1.08 1.42
CA GLY A 241 -20.67 0.27 1.90
C GLY A 241 -21.60 0.31 3.11
N SER A 242 -22.49 -0.67 3.25
CA SER A 242 -23.38 -0.86 4.41
C SER A 242 -22.68 -1.53 5.61
N SER A 243 -21.47 -2.08 5.41
CA SER A 243 -20.77 -2.81 6.48
C SER A 243 -20.41 -1.88 7.63
N VAL A 244 -20.71 -2.36 8.86
CA VAL A 244 -20.34 -1.64 10.07
C VAL A 244 -18.84 -1.78 10.29
N ASP A 245 -18.15 -0.66 10.55
CA ASP A 245 -16.70 -0.59 10.73
C ASP A 245 -16.14 -1.67 11.69
N LYS A 246 -16.86 -1.97 12.76
CA LYS A 246 -16.47 -3.01 13.75
C LYS A 246 -16.35 -4.40 13.14
N LYS A 247 -17.33 -4.82 12.30
CA LYS A 247 -17.30 -6.12 11.63
C LYS A 247 -16.18 -6.20 10.59
N SER A 248 -15.92 -5.11 9.90
CA SER A 248 -14.83 -5.03 8.94
C SER A 248 -13.46 -5.16 9.61
N VAL A 249 -13.27 -4.56 10.80
CA VAL A 249 -12.04 -4.74 11.60
C VAL A 249 -11.93 -6.16 12.16
N GLU A 250 -13.04 -6.77 12.62
CA GLU A 250 -13.05 -8.16 13.07
C GLU A 250 -12.56 -9.10 11.96
N ASP A 251 -13.08 -8.94 10.74
CA ASP A 251 -12.66 -9.71 9.56
C ASP A 251 -11.19 -9.46 9.20
N LEU A 252 -10.77 -8.19 9.16
CA LEU A 252 -9.38 -7.83 8.86
C LEU A 252 -8.41 -8.50 9.84
N LEU A 253 -8.67 -8.42 11.14
CA LEU A 253 -7.84 -9.03 12.18
C LEU A 253 -7.86 -10.56 12.13
N ALA A 254 -8.98 -11.18 11.76
CA ALA A 254 -9.10 -12.63 11.63
C ALA A 254 -8.42 -13.16 10.36
N SER A 255 -8.25 -12.33 9.33
CA SER A 255 -7.73 -12.73 8.02
C SER A 255 -6.22 -12.97 7.99
N ARG A 256 -5.46 -12.47 8.98
CA ARG A 256 -3.99 -12.59 9.10
C ARG A 256 -3.57 -12.83 10.55
N SER A 257 -2.36 -13.34 10.73
CA SER A 257 -1.79 -13.59 12.06
C SER A 257 -0.96 -12.38 12.51
N PHE A 258 -1.43 -11.70 13.54
CA PHE A 258 -0.69 -10.65 14.23
C PHE A 258 -0.20 -11.20 15.57
N LYS A 259 1.09 -11.05 15.86
CA LYS A 259 1.72 -11.47 17.11
C LYS A 259 2.53 -10.34 17.71
N ASP A 260 2.47 -10.20 19.03
CA ASP A 260 3.20 -9.17 19.80
C ASP A 260 2.99 -7.75 19.24
N THR A 261 1.80 -7.48 18.72
CA THR A 261 1.45 -6.27 17.98
C THR A 261 0.66 -5.32 18.87
N LYS A 262 1.03 -4.04 18.86
CA LYS A 262 0.32 -2.95 19.50
C LYS A 262 -0.60 -2.28 18.48
N PHE A 263 -1.89 -2.46 18.64
CA PHE A 263 -2.91 -1.85 17.78
C PHE A 263 -3.31 -0.47 18.27
N MET A 264 -3.41 0.47 17.35
CA MET A 264 -3.92 1.83 17.58
C MET A 264 -5.11 2.06 16.65
N VAL A 265 -6.27 2.26 17.23
CA VAL A 265 -7.52 2.41 16.46
C VAL A 265 -8.28 3.65 16.91
N ASP A 266 -9.17 4.15 16.06
CA ASP A 266 -10.08 5.23 16.46
C ASP A 266 -11.23 4.68 17.32
N ARG A 267 -11.86 5.58 18.07
CA ARG A 267 -13.02 5.28 18.96
C ARG A 267 -14.20 4.61 18.23
N GLY A 268 -14.34 4.83 16.92
CA GLY A 268 -15.39 4.23 16.11
C GLY A 268 -15.33 2.70 16.06
N PHE A 269 -14.15 2.12 16.25
CA PHE A 269 -13.91 0.68 16.23
C PHE A 269 -14.14 -0.01 17.59
N PHE A 270 -14.49 0.73 18.63
CA PHE A 270 -14.68 0.16 19.97
C PHE A 270 -15.80 -0.87 20.00
N SER A 271 -15.47 -2.13 20.25
CA SER A 271 -16.38 -3.22 20.62
C SER A 271 -15.63 -4.26 21.45
N ASP A 272 -16.35 -4.98 22.33
CA ASP A 272 -15.73 -6.02 23.16
C ASP A 272 -15.08 -7.13 22.30
N THR A 273 -15.68 -7.48 21.17
CA THR A 273 -15.12 -8.47 20.23
C THR A 273 -13.82 -8.00 19.61
N VAL A 274 -13.76 -6.76 19.11
CA VAL A 274 -12.55 -6.17 18.53
C VAL A 274 -11.44 -6.11 19.59
N LEU A 275 -11.73 -5.64 20.80
CA LEU A 275 -10.75 -5.57 21.87
C LEU A 275 -10.19 -6.93 22.27
N LYS A 276 -11.05 -7.96 22.32
CA LYS A 276 -10.62 -9.35 22.56
C LYS A 276 -9.69 -9.86 21.45
N LEU A 277 -10.00 -9.58 20.18
CA LEU A 277 -9.15 -9.96 19.06
C LEU A 277 -7.78 -9.25 19.12
N MET A 278 -7.77 -7.96 19.45
CA MET A 278 -6.55 -7.15 19.60
C MET A 278 -5.72 -7.49 20.84
N SER A 279 -6.22 -8.38 21.72
CA SER A 279 -5.52 -8.82 22.93
C SER A 279 -5.05 -10.27 22.85
N LYS A 280 -5.21 -10.94 21.70
CA LYS A 280 -4.74 -12.32 21.49
C LYS A 280 -3.27 -12.36 21.11
N ASP A 281 -2.62 -13.49 21.29
CA ASP A 281 -1.29 -13.81 20.77
C ASP A 281 -0.19 -12.78 21.17
N GLY A 282 -0.23 -12.30 22.40
CA GLY A 282 0.70 -11.28 22.92
C GLY A 282 0.41 -9.85 22.46
N ASN A 283 -0.65 -9.66 21.70
CA ASN A 283 -1.04 -8.34 21.21
C ASN A 283 -1.60 -7.44 22.32
N CYS A 284 -1.51 -6.14 22.11
CA CYS A 284 -2.13 -5.13 22.98
C CYS A 284 -2.74 -4.02 22.12
N TYR A 285 -3.58 -3.19 22.76
CA TYR A 285 -4.23 -2.10 22.05
C TYR A 285 -4.16 -0.77 22.80
N ILE A 286 -4.33 0.33 22.07
CA ILE A 286 -4.58 1.68 22.54
C ILE A 286 -5.79 2.22 21.80
N ILE A 287 -6.85 2.60 22.54
CA ILE A 287 -8.08 3.12 21.95
C ILE A 287 -8.61 4.31 22.75
N PRO A 288 -9.05 5.41 22.09
CA PRO A 288 -9.67 6.53 22.79
C PRO A 288 -11.08 6.20 23.22
N LEU A 289 -11.44 6.68 24.40
CA LEU A 289 -12.78 6.54 24.95
C LEU A 289 -13.65 7.75 24.64
N THR A 290 -14.95 7.51 24.46
CA THR A 290 -15.93 8.59 24.31
C THR A 290 -16.28 9.20 25.67
N VAL A 291 -16.74 10.45 25.67
CA VAL A 291 -17.24 11.10 26.89
C VAL A 291 -18.48 10.44 27.50
N SER A 292 -19.19 9.64 26.71
CA SER A 292 -20.35 8.84 27.15
C SER A 292 -19.95 7.57 27.90
N ASN A 293 -18.69 7.11 27.78
CA ASN A 293 -18.19 5.91 28.44
C ASN A 293 -18.37 6.01 29.98
N LYS A 294 -18.83 4.93 30.60
CA LYS A 294 -19.10 4.87 32.05
C LYS A 294 -17.85 5.17 32.89
N ASN A 295 -16.70 4.66 32.52
CA ASN A 295 -15.44 4.90 33.22
C ASN A 295 -14.99 6.34 33.08
N VAL A 296 -15.12 6.94 31.89
CA VAL A 296 -14.82 8.37 31.67
C VAL A 296 -15.72 9.24 32.55
N LYS A 297 -17.02 8.98 32.61
CA LYS A 297 -17.96 9.72 33.47
C LYS A 297 -17.61 9.58 34.96
N ARG A 298 -17.17 8.40 35.41
CA ARG A 298 -16.72 8.14 36.76
C ARG A 298 -15.42 8.92 37.05
N ILE A 299 -14.40 8.74 36.25
CA ILE A 299 -13.10 9.39 36.43
C ILE A 299 -13.25 10.92 36.46
N LYS A 300 -14.08 11.50 35.58
CA LYS A 300 -14.36 12.95 35.59
C LYS A 300 -14.87 13.47 36.92
N LYS A 301 -15.59 12.64 37.71
CA LYS A 301 -16.12 13.02 39.03
C LYS A 301 -15.13 12.79 40.18
N THR A 302 -14.21 11.85 40.03
CA THR A 302 -13.31 11.39 41.09
C THR A 302 -11.88 11.85 40.94
N LEU A 303 -11.51 12.40 39.80
CA LEU A 303 -10.12 12.82 39.50
C LEU A 303 -9.71 14.00 40.37
N GLN A 304 -8.86 13.76 41.37
CA GLN A 304 -8.36 14.77 42.32
C GLN A 304 -6.84 14.93 42.29
N CYS A 305 -6.11 13.99 41.68
CA CYS A 305 -4.64 13.98 41.66
C CYS A 305 -4.10 13.58 40.31
N THR A 306 -2.83 13.82 40.08
CA THR A 306 -2.08 13.41 38.89
C THR A 306 -1.13 12.27 39.27
N SER A 307 -0.87 11.34 38.32
CA SER A 307 0.12 10.28 38.47
C SER A 307 1.52 10.77 38.06
N GLY A 308 1.59 11.77 37.18
CA GLY A 308 2.85 12.35 36.72
C GLY A 308 2.69 13.35 35.59
N GLU A 309 3.84 13.82 35.09
CA GLU A 309 3.90 14.71 33.96
C GLU A 309 5.13 14.43 33.08
N PHE A 310 5.08 14.85 31.81
CA PHE A 310 6.22 14.79 30.90
C PHE A 310 6.11 15.85 29.81
N VAL A 311 7.21 16.06 29.10
CA VAL A 311 7.27 16.94 27.93
C VAL A 311 7.23 16.11 26.66
N TYR A 312 6.29 16.41 25.77
CA TYR A 312 6.12 15.79 24.47
C TYR A 312 6.60 16.73 23.36
N LYS A 313 7.43 16.22 22.44
CA LYS A 313 7.89 16.99 21.27
C LYS A 313 6.84 16.97 20.18
N THR A 314 6.24 18.11 19.86
CA THR A 314 5.22 18.28 18.82
C THR A 314 5.82 18.62 17.46
N GLY A 315 7.07 19.11 17.42
CA GLY A 315 7.77 19.51 16.22
C GLY A 315 9.29 19.62 16.43
N ARG A 316 9.99 20.26 15.51
CA ARG A 316 11.46 20.42 15.62
C ARG A 316 11.87 21.28 16.82
N LYS A 317 11.08 22.28 17.18
CA LYS A 317 11.35 23.23 18.27
C LYS A 317 10.20 23.32 19.29
N ASP A 318 9.04 22.76 18.96
CA ASP A 318 7.84 22.91 19.77
C ASP A 318 7.67 21.69 20.68
N THR A 319 7.32 21.97 21.92
CA THR A 319 7.04 20.97 22.95
C THR A 319 5.72 21.27 23.62
N ALA A 320 5.04 20.24 24.11
CA ALA A 320 3.83 20.36 24.91
C ALA A 320 4.06 19.73 26.29
N ARG A 321 3.55 20.38 27.34
CA ARG A 321 3.53 19.82 28.70
C ARG A 321 2.30 18.96 28.87
N ILE A 322 2.50 17.66 29.13
CA ILE A 322 1.44 16.68 29.31
C ILE A 322 1.39 16.24 30.76
N ILE A 323 0.25 16.41 31.40
CA ILE A 323 -0.03 15.87 32.72
C ILE A 323 -0.87 14.62 32.54
N TYR A 324 -0.63 13.55 33.31
CA TYR A 324 -1.45 12.34 33.19
C TYR A 324 -1.89 11.78 34.53
N TYR A 325 -2.99 11.06 34.48
CA TYR A 325 -3.53 10.22 35.55
C TYR A 325 -3.73 8.81 34.99
N GLU A 326 -3.37 7.80 35.77
CA GLU A 326 -3.46 6.40 35.37
C GLU A 326 -4.26 5.62 36.40
N GLU A 327 -5.19 4.79 35.92
CA GLU A 327 -6.04 3.94 36.75
C GLU A 327 -6.17 2.56 36.14
N GLN A 328 -5.89 1.52 36.95
CA GLN A 328 -6.14 0.12 36.59
C GLN A 328 -7.63 -0.18 36.72
N ILE A 329 -8.23 -0.71 35.67
CA ILE A 329 -9.66 -1.03 35.62
C ILE A 329 -9.89 -2.51 35.84
N ASP A 330 -9.00 -3.35 35.30
CA ASP A 330 -9.01 -4.79 35.38
C ASP A 330 -7.55 -5.30 35.31
N ASN A 331 -7.32 -6.61 35.51
CA ASN A 331 -5.97 -7.18 35.58
C ASN A 331 -5.03 -6.72 34.45
N ASP A 332 -5.56 -6.60 33.22
CA ASP A 332 -4.76 -6.22 32.05
C ASP A 332 -5.20 -4.90 31.43
N VAL A 333 -6.27 -4.25 31.89
CA VAL A 333 -6.85 -3.05 31.29
C VAL A 333 -6.67 -1.85 32.19
N ARG A 334 -6.05 -0.80 31.67
CA ARG A 334 -5.95 0.49 32.34
C ARG A 334 -6.49 1.64 31.48
N ILE A 335 -6.89 2.70 32.15
CA ILE A 335 -7.25 3.97 31.52
C ILE A 335 -6.21 5.00 31.90
N ILE A 336 -5.69 5.70 30.92
CA ILE A 336 -4.78 6.81 31.10
C ILE A 336 -5.47 8.07 30.60
N VAL A 337 -5.56 9.06 31.46
CA VAL A 337 -6.10 10.38 31.14
C VAL A 337 -4.90 11.30 30.92
N TYR A 338 -4.83 11.94 29.79
CA TYR A 338 -3.79 12.93 29.45
C TYR A 338 -4.41 14.30 29.33
N LYS A 339 -3.77 15.31 29.88
CA LYS A 339 -4.10 16.71 29.68
C LYS A 339 -2.93 17.43 29.03
N ASP A 340 -3.11 17.86 27.81
CA ASP A 340 -2.21 18.76 27.11
C ASP A 340 -2.46 20.19 27.65
N VAL A 341 -1.50 20.68 28.42
CA VAL A 341 -1.63 21.98 29.13
C VAL A 341 -1.62 23.13 28.12
N ASP A 342 -0.81 23.02 27.08
CA ASP A 342 -0.64 24.08 26.08
C ASP A 342 -1.86 24.13 25.18
N GLU A 343 -2.41 22.98 24.76
CA GLU A 343 -3.67 22.90 24.02
C GLU A 343 -4.84 23.42 24.86
N ASN A 344 -4.90 23.08 26.15
CA ASN A 344 -5.94 23.60 27.06
C ASN A 344 -5.90 25.11 27.13
N ASN A 345 -4.73 25.70 27.38
CA ASN A 345 -4.53 27.13 27.49
C ASN A 345 -4.88 27.87 26.18
N SER A 346 -4.45 27.31 25.04
CA SER A 346 -4.78 27.85 23.72
C SER A 346 -6.29 27.88 23.46
N LYS A 347 -6.99 26.77 23.77
CA LYS A 347 -8.45 26.67 23.60
C LYS A 347 -9.19 27.59 24.55
N ARG A 348 -8.75 27.75 25.80
CA ARG A 348 -9.32 28.73 26.75
C ARG A 348 -9.23 30.13 26.21
N LYS A 349 -8.03 30.53 25.74
CA LYS A 349 -7.81 31.86 25.16
C LYS A 349 -8.67 32.09 23.93
N SER A 350 -8.72 31.16 22.99
CA SER A 350 -9.54 31.29 21.78
C SER A 350 -11.03 31.36 22.11
N TYR A 351 -11.51 30.58 23.07
CA TYR A 351 -12.92 30.62 23.49
C TYR A 351 -13.29 31.98 24.13
N GLN A 352 -12.42 32.50 25.01
CA GLN A 352 -12.63 33.81 25.61
C GLN A 352 -12.68 34.92 24.56
N GLN A 353 -11.78 34.92 23.57
CA GLN A 353 -11.81 35.87 22.46
C GLN A 353 -13.13 35.80 21.67
N LEU A 354 -13.67 34.61 21.41
CA LEU A 354 -14.95 34.48 20.72
C LEU A 354 -16.14 34.94 21.57
N MET A 355 -16.10 34.77 22.91
CA MET A 355 -17.08 35.34 23.82
C MET A 355 -17.04 36.87 23.78
N ASP A 356 -15.84 37.46 23.84
CA ASP A 356 -15.65 38.93 23.80
C ASP A 356 -16.12 39.53 22.47
N MET A 357 -16.05 38.77 21.38
CA MET A 357 -16.58 39.15 20.06
C MET A 357 -18.11 39.01 19.95
N GLY A 358 -18.78 38.47 20.97
CA GLY A 358 -20.23 38.29 20.98
C GLY A 358 -20.76 37.17 20.10
N GLU A 359 -19.93 36.13 19.79
CA GLU A 359 -20.34 35.00 18.99
C GLU A 359 -21.38 34.14 19.72
N ASN A 360 -22.56 33.92 19.13
CA ASN A 360 -23.78 33.40 19.77
C ASN A 360 -23.62 32.00 20.43
N ASN A 361 -22.65 31.20 20.05
CA ASN A 361 -22.46 29.85 20.59
C ASN A 361 -21.43 29.80 21.74
N TYR A 362 -20.81 30.93 22.09
CA TYR A 362 -19.76 31.02 23.09
C TYR A 362 -20.28 31.76 24.34
N THR A 363 -20.63 30.97 25.37
CA THR A 363 -21.22 31.47 26.61
C THR A 363 -20.34 31.18 27.82
N GLN A 364 -20.44 31.97 28.88
CA GLN A 364 -19.74 31.74 30.14
C GLN A 364 -20.15 30.37 30.74
N GLU A 365 -21.42 30.01 30.66
CA GLU A 365 -21.90 28.70 31.15
C GLU A 365 -21.20 27.52 30.46
N ASN A 366 -21.06 27.56 29.13
CA ASN A 366 -20.35 26.56 28.36
C ASN A 366 -18.83 26.56 28.65
N TYR A 367 -18.26 27.75 28.85
CA TYR A 367 -16.86 27.86 29.24
C TYR A 367 -16.61 27.16 30.57
N ASP A 368 -17.36 27.47 31.62
CA ASP A 368 -17.20 26.87 32.95
C ASP A 368 -17.40 25.34 32.94
N LYS A 369 -18.32 24.86 32.10
CA LYS A 369 -18.60 23.45 31.94
C LYS A 369 -17.51 22.65 31.23
N TYR A 370 -16.81 23.25 30.27
CA TYR A 370 -15.93 22.51 29.37
C TYR A 370 -14.45 22.87 29.46
N CYS A 371 -14.09 24.03 30.02
CA CYS A 371 -12.74 24.59 29.97
C CYS A 371 -11.68 23.67 30.60
N ASP A 372 -12.02 22.89 31.63
CA ASP A 372 -11.10 21.95 32.27
C ASP A 372 -10.84 20.67 31.43
N TRP A 373 -11.71 20.41 30.48
CA TRP A 373 -11.67 19.18 29.65
C TRP A 373 -11.14 19.43 28.24
N TRP A 374 -10.81 20.64 27.87
CA TRP A 374 -10.13 20.90 26.60
C TRP A 374 -8.71 20.39 26.66
N GLY A 375 -8.27 19.75 25.56
CA GLY A 375 -6.97 19.11 25.51
C GLY A 375 -6.85 17.86 26.39
N VAL A 376 -7.98 17.29 26.87
CA VAL A 376 -8.00 16.05 27.66
C VAL A 376 -8.35 14.86 26.78
N TYR A 377 -7.52 13.83 26.86
CA TYR A 377 -7.64 12.57 26.13
C TYR A 377 -7.78 11.41 27.11
N PHE A 378 -8.73 10.52 26.86
CA PHE A 378 -8.93 9.29 27.64
C PHE A 378 -8.55 8.12 26.76
N LEU A 379 -7.46 7.43 27.08
CA LEU A 379 -7.03 6.24 26.38
C LEU A 379 -7.20 5.01 27.24
N GLN A 380 -7.86 3.98 26.70
CA GLN A 380 -7.90 2.63 27.27
C GLN A 380 -6.84 1.78 26.61
N THR A 381 -6.10 1.00 27.39
CA THR A 381 -5.00 0.19 26.84
C THR A 381 -4.77 -1.07 27.66
N THR A 382 -4.29 -2.13 26.98
CA THR A 382 -3.70 -3.32 27.58
C THR A 382 -2.16 -3.31 27.50
N SER A 383 -1.56 -2.28 26.87
CA SER A 383 -0.09 -2.13 26.85
C SER A 383 0.46 -1.90 28.26
N LYS A 384 1.57 -2.55 28.57
CA LYS A 384 2.33 -2.36 29.82
C LYS A 384 3.35 -1.22 29.76
N ASP A 385 3.46 -0.55 28.60
CA ASP A 385 4.39 0.55 28.43
C ASP A 385 4.07 1.74 29.36
N PRO A 386 5.07 2.53 29.77
CA PRO A 386 4.83 3.76 30.54
C PRO A 386 3.89 4.74 29.83
N ALA A 387 3.14 5.52 30.59
CA ALA A 387 2.17 6.48 30.05
C ALA A 387 2.74 7.42 28.97
N PRO A 388 3.97 7.97 29.08
CA PRO A 388 4.55 8.77 28.00
C PRO A 388 4.70 8.04 26.67
N VAL A 389 5.02 6.72 26.71
CA VAL A 389 5.19 5.89 25.52
C VAL A 389 3.82 5.64 24.87
N VAL A 390 2.81 5.29 25.68
CA VAL A 390 1.42 5.09 25.20
C VAL A 390 0.90 6.36 24.51
N TYR A 391 1.15 7.53 25.09
CA TYR A 391 0.79 8.80 24.49
C TYR A 391 1.47 9.04 23.14
N SER A 392 2.80 8.84 23.10
CA SER A 392 3.60 9.02 21.89
C SER A 392 3.16 8.08 20.77
N ASP A 393 2.93 6.80 21.09
CA ASP A 393 2.48 5.80 20.12
C ASP A 393 1.10 6.18 19.56
N TYR A 394 0.17 6.58 20.43
CA TYR A 394 -1.15 7.02 19.97
C TYR A 394 -1.10 8.29 19.10
N LYS A 395 -0.29 9.28 19.47
CA LYS A 395 -0.09 10.46 18.62
C LYS A 395 0.55 10.11 17.28
N GLY A 396 1.44 9.11 17.25
CA GLY A 396 2.03 8.57 16.03
C GLY A 396 1.00 7.99 15.05
N ARG A 397 -0.18 7.57 15.52
CA ARG A 397 -1.31 7.11 14.69
C ARG A 397 -1.66 8.12 13.58
N GLY A 398 -1.49 9.41 13.82
CA GLY A 398 -1.77 10.44 12.81
C GLY A 398 -1.02 10.25 11.47
N SER A 399 0.00 9.41 11.43
CA SER A 399 0.68 9.07 10.16
C SER A 399 -0.23 8.32 9.17
N ILE A 400 -1.16 7.48 9.66
CA ILE A 400 -2.14 6.82 8.78
C ILE A 400 -3.14 7.80 8.17
N GLU A 401 -3.48 8.88 8.89
CA GLU A 401 -4.37 9.94 8.38
C GLU A 401 -3.69 10.69 7.21
N THR A 402 -2.38 10.93 7.32
CA THR A 402 -1.58 11.51 6.22
C THR A 402 -1.56 10.57 5.00
N TYR A 403 -1.39 9.26 5.24
CA TYR A 403 -1.45 8.26 4.18
C TYR A 403 -2.85 8.18 3.52
N ASN A 404 -3.91 8.20 4.32
CA ASN A 404 -5.29 8.24 3.81
C ASN A 404 -5.55 9.50 2.97
N ASN A 405 -4.99 10.64 3.35
CA ASN A 405 -5.09 11.87 2.56
C ASN A 405 -4.36 11.76 1.22
N TYR A 406 -3.19 11.12 1.18
CA TYR A 406 -2.51 10.80 -0.08
C TYR A 406 -3.41 9.94 -0.99
N VAL A 407 -3.95 8.83 -0.48
CA VAL A 407 -4.81 7.93 -1.27
C VAL A 407 -6.02 8.68 -1.85
N LYS A 408 -6.65 9.54 -1.04
CA LYS A 408 -7.86 10.27 -1.46
C LYS A 408 -7.58 11.42 -2.42
N ASN A 409 -6.59 12.24 -2.11
CA ASN A 409 -6.44 13.55 -2.74
C ASN A 409 -5.34 13.57 -3.80
N ASP A 410 -4.17 12.98 -3.49
CA ASP A 410 -3.01 13.04 -4.38
C ASP A 410 -3.06 11.93 -5.43
N ALA A 411 -3.54 10.75 -5.04
CA ALA A 411 -3.68 9.61 -5.93
C ALA A 411 -5.03 9.55 -6.66
N ASP A 412 -6.00 10.42 -6.29
CA ASP A 412 -7.33 10.55 -6.88
C ASP A 412 -8.17 9.25 -6.88
N PHE A 413 -8.03 8.45 -5.81
CA PHE A 413 -8.79 7.19 -5.65
C PHE A 413 -10.15 7.39 -4.97
N ASN A 414 -10.81 8.53 -5.23
CA ASN A 414 -12.09 8.86 -4.62
C ASN A 414 -13.30 8.24 -5.33
N ASP A 415 -13.15 7.92 -6.61
CA ASP A 415 -14.23 7.41 -7.46
C ASP A 415 -13.80 6.10 -8.15
N LEU A 416 -14.36 4.98 -7.72
CA LEU A 416 -14.08 3.66 -8.30
C LEU A 416 -15.14 3.27 -9.34
N LYS A 417 -14.68 2.70 -10.47
CA LYS A 417 -15.51 2.14 -11.54
C LYS A 417 -15.38 0.62 -11.68
N ILE A 418 -15.07 -0.06 -10.57
CA ILE A 418 -14.89 -1.51 -10.53
C ILE A 418 -16.26 -2.17 -10.32
N GLN A 419 -16.53 -3.26 -11.04
CA GLN A 419 -17.81 -3.99 -10.98
C GLN A 419 -17.68 -5.29 -10.18
N ASP A 420 -16.69 -6.10 -10.51
CA ASP A 420 -16.51 -7.46 -10.01
C ASP A 420 -15.84 -7.50 -8.63
N TYR A 421 -16.32 -8.39 -7.76
CA TYR A 421 -15.80 -8.61 -6.40
C TYR A 421 -14.30 -8.99 -6.40
N TYR A 422 -13.89 -9.93 -7.25
CA TYR A 422 -12.50 -10.39 -7.27
C TYR A 422 -11.58 -9.32 -7.86
N VAL A 423 -12.04 -8.60 -8.89
CA VAL A 423 -11.30 -7.47 -9.46
C VAL A 423 -11.07 -6.39 -8.42
N GLN A 424 -12.07 -6.10 -7.56
CA GLN A 424 -11.93 -5.14 -6.46
C GLN A 424 -10.85 -5.58 -5.48
N HIS A 425 -10.85 -6.83 -5.00
CA HIS A 425 -9.84 -7.31 -4.08
C HIS A 425 -8.44 -7.45 -4.70
N GLY A 426 -8.36 -7.74 -6.00
CA GLY A 426 -7.10 -7.66 -6.74
C GLY A 426 -6.56 -6.24 -6.84
N PHE A 427 -7.45 -5.27 -7.03
CA PHE A 427 -7.08 -3.85 -7.03
C PHE A 427 -6.65 -3.37 -5.63
N ASP A 428 -7.28 -3.85 -4.57
CA ASP A 428 -6.82 -3.60 -3.18
C ASP A 428 -5.35 -3.97 -3.00
N PHE A 429 -4.92 -5.09 -3.58
CA PHE A 429 -3.52 -5.50 -3.53
C PHE A 429 -2.60 -4.58 -4.35
N ILE A 430 -3.03 -4.15 -5.53
CA ILE A 430 -2.27 -3.14 -6.31
C ILE A 430 -2.15 -1.83 -5.51
N MET A 431 -3.22 -1.39 -4.83
CA MET A 431 -3.20 -0.22 -3.97
C MET A 431 -2.26 -0.36 -2.78
N LEU A 432 -2.18 -1.54 -2.17
CA LEU A 432 -1.20 -1.85 -1.13
C LEU A 432 0.23 -1.66 -1.66
N VAL A 433 0.55 -2.26 -2.80
CA VAL A 433 1.89 -2.15 -3.42
C VAL A 433 2.20 -0.70 -3.82
N THR A 434 1.23 0.02 -4.40
CA THR A 434 1.35 1.45 -4.75
C THR A 434 1.63 2.30 -3.52
N GLY A 435 0.92 2.06 -2.43
CA GLY A 435 1.11 2.75 -1.16
C GLY A 435 2.49 2.52 -0.55
N ILE A 436 3.02 1.30 -0.62
CA ILE A 436 4.39 1.00 -0.17
C ILE A 436 5.42 1.79 -1.00
N ILE A 437 5.24 1.86 -2.32
CA ILE A 437 6.13 2.63 -3.22
C ILE A 437 6.09 4.11 -2.82
N HIS A 438 4.89 4.66 -2.63
CA HIS A 438 4.70 6.07 -2.22
C HIS A 438 5.39 6.37 -0.88
N GLU A 439 5.20 5.54 0.14
CA GLU A 439 5.81 5.78 1.45
C GLU A 439 7.35 5.67 1.43
N LYS A 440 7.90 4.76 0.63
CA LYS A 440 9.35 4.70 0.40
C LYS A 440 9.89 5.95 -0.30
N LEU A 441 9.16 6.48 -1.26
CA LEU A 441 9.49 7.77 -1.89
C LEU A 441 9.42 8.92 -0.87
N ASN A 442 8.37 8.97 -0.06
CA ASN A 442 8.18 9.94 1.00
C ASN A 442 9.33 9.90 2.02
N GLU A 443 9.76 8.72 2.42
CA GLU A 443 10.92 8.52 3.29
C GLU A 443 12.21 9.03 2.64
N ALA A 444 12.44 8.71 1.36
CA ALA A 444 13.61 9.17 0.62
C ALA A 444 13.64 10.70 0.51
N VAL A 445 12.49 11.34 0.26
CA VAL A 445 12.36 12.81 0.25
C VAL A 445 12.67 13.41 1.62
N LYS A 446 12.18 12.83 2.71
CA LYS A 446 12.45 13.31 4.09
C LYS A 446 13.92 13.25 4.47
N ARG A 447 14.67 12.27 3.95
CA ARG A 447 16.13 12.14 4.21
C ARG A 447 16.94 13.32 3.65
N ILE A 448 16.45 14.03 2.64
CA ILE A 448 17.13 15.23 2.08
C ILE A 448 17.18 16.38 3.12
N ASN A 449 16.36 16.31 4.17
CA ASN A 449 16.31 17.29 5.26
C ASN A 449 16.05 18.76 4.83
N LYS A 450 15.41 18.95 3.67
CA LYS A 450 14.98 20.25 3.15
C LYS A 450 13.46 20.34 3.27
N SER A 451 12.98 21.19 4.18
CA SER A 451 11.54 21.37 4.45
C SER A 451 10.72 21.91 3.26
N SER A 452 11.40 22.38 2.21
CA SER A 452 10.76 22.96 1.02
C SER A 452 10.63 21.99 -0.17
N VAL A 453 11.04 20.72 -0.04
CA VAL A 453 10.97 19.74 -1.12
C VAL A 453 9.83 18.76 -0.86
N SER A 454 8.87 18.71 -1.75
CA SER A 454 7.77 17.75 -1.74
C SER A 454 8.04 16.56 -2.67
N ILE A 455 7.25 15.49 -2.52
CA ILE A 455 7.24 14.36 -3.46
C ILE A 455 6.93 14.85 -4.88
N PHE A 456 5.99 15.75 -5.02
CA PHE A 456 5.59 16.34 -6.30
C PHE A 456 6.76 17.05 -6.98
N ASP A 457 7.54 17.86 -6.23
CA ASP A 457 8.74 18.52 -6.76
C ASP A 457 9.77 17.51 -7.28
N VAL A 458 9.98 16.42 -6.55
CA VAL A 458 10.91 15.36 -6.95
C VAL A 458 10.43 14.68 -8.22
N LEU A 459 9.15 14.31 -8.31
CA LEU A 459 8.59 13.67 -9.49
C LEU A 459 8.60 14.58 -10.72
N ILE A 460 8.35 15.90 -10.57
CA ILE A 460 8.49 16.86 -11.67
C ILE A 460 9.94 16.90 -12.17
N LYS A 461 10.91 17.08 -11.26
CA LYS A 461 12.33 17.19 -11.63
C LYS A 461 12.87 15.91 -12.26
N ALA A 462 12.52 14.74 -11.67
CA ALA A 462 12.84 13.46 -12.27
C ALA A 462 12.15 13.26 -13.64
N GLY A 463 10.95 13.81 -13.82
CA GLY A 463 10.17 13.73 -15.05
C GLY A 463 10.78 14.43 -16.25
N HIS A 464 11.74 15.34 -16.05
CA HIS A 464 12.47 15.97 -17.17
C HIS A 464 13.39 14.99 -17.90
N MET A 465 13.91 13.96 -17.20
CA MET A 465 14.86 13.02 -17.76
C MET A 465 14.17 11.99 -18.63
N ARG A 466 14.69 11.87 -19.88
CA ARG A 466 14.20 10.95 -20.91
C ARG A 466 15.31 10.03 -21.36
N MET A 467 15.00 8.81 -21.75
CA MET A 467 15.87 7.96 -22.57
C MET A 467 15.43 8.09 -24.01
N VAL A 468 16.36 8.48 -24.88
CA VAL A 468 16.15 8.65 -26.32
C VAL A 468 16.87 7.53 -27.06
N LYS A 469 16.22 6.94 -28.04
CA LYS A 469 16.73 5.82 -28.84
C LYS A 469 17.75 6.31 -29.85
N HIS A 470 18.94 5.72 -29.83
CA HIS A 470 20.00 5.84 -30.84
C HIS A 470 20.22 4.50 -31.52
N GLU A 471 21.08 4.46 -32.55
CA GLU A 471 21.28 3.24 -33.35
C GLU A 471 21.74 2.03 -32.54
N GLU A 472 22.57 2.22 -31.52
CA GLU A 472 23.17 1.14 -30.74
C GLU A 472 22.62 1.03 -29.29
N ASN A 473 22.02 2.10 -28.75
CA ASN A 473 21.57 2.13 -27.37
C ASN A 473 20.54 3.26 -27.12
N TRP A 474 19.98 3.26 -25.92
CA TRP A 474 19.22 4.38 -25.39
C TRP A 474 20.15 5.32 -24.62
N GLN A 475 20.03 6.63 -24.82
CA GLN A 475 20.86 7.65 -24.17
C GLN A 475 20.00 8.58 -23.31
N LEU A 476 20.57 8.98 -22.18
CA LEU A 476 19.94 9.90 -21.25
C LEU A 476 19.99 11.35 -21.78
N HIS A 477 18.82 11.97 -21.86
CA HIS A 477 18.62 13.36 -22.29
C HIS A 477 17.89 14.19 -21.22
N ASN A 478 17.90 15.52 -21.41
CA ASN A 478 17.20 16.51 -20.60
C ASN A 478 17.61 16.51 -19.12
N THR A 479 18.89 16.28 -18.84
CA THR A 479 19.44 16.38 -17.50
C THR A 479 19.74 17.85 -17.15
N ARG A 480 19.21 18.32 -16.02
CA ARG A 480 19.51 19.63 -15.46
C ARG A 480 20.37 19.46 -14.21
N THR A 481 21.46 20.21 -14.08
CA THR A 481 22.39 20.10 -12.94
C THR A 481 21.69 20.22 -11.58
N LYS A 482 20.70 21.12 -11.46
CA LYS A 482 19.91 21.29 -10.21
C LYS A 482 19.05 20.07 -9.88
N ASP A 483 18.51 19.40 -10.89
CA ASP A 483 17.66 18.22 -10.72
C ASP A 483 18.53 17.01 -10.34
N LEU A 484 19.69 16.87 -11.00
CA LEU A 484 20.66 15.81 -10.65
C LEU A 484 21.11 15.93 -9.19
N ALA A 485 21.52 17.12 -8.73
CA ALA A 485 21.98 17.35 -7.37
C ALA A 485 20.90 16.97 -6.32
N LEU A 486 19.62 17.18 -6.63
CA LEU A 486 18.53 16.76 -5.76
C LEU A 486 18.39 15.24 -5.70
N LEU A 487 18.47 14.58 -6.86
CA LEU A 487 18.29 13.12 -6.96
C LEU A 487 19.51 12.38 -6.39
N GLU A 488 20.72 12.91 -6.58
CA GLU A 488 21.94 12.41 -5.93
C GLU A 488 21.85 12.48 -4.40
N ALA A 489 21.26 13.54 -3.86
CA ALA A 489 21.00 13.65 -2.42
C ALA A 489 20.01 12.58 -1.91
N MET A 490 19.20 12.00 -2.80
CA MET A 490 18.32 10.84 -2.50
C MET A 490 19.04 9.49 -2.71
N GLY A 491 20.32 9.50 -3.10
CA GLY A 491 21.09 8.30 -3.43
C GLY A 491 20.81 7.74 -4.82
N PHE A 492 20.21 8.54 -5.72
CA PHE A 492 19.91 8.15 -7.09
C PHE A 492 20.90 8.80 -8.07
N VAL A 493 21.64 7.93 -8.79
CA VAL A 493 22.52 8.35 -9.90
C VAL A 493 21.94 7.78 -11.19
N PRO A 494 21.52 8.64 -12.14
CA PRO A 494 20.92 8.17 -13.39
C PRO A 494 21.95 7.45 -14.28
N GLU A 495 21.54 6.38 -14.93
CA GLU A 495 22.32 5.70 -15.96
C GLU A 495 22.38 6.57 -17.22
N LYS A 496 23.57 6.75 -17.79
CA LYS A 496 23.75 7.58 -19.00
C LYS A 496 23.30 6.87 -20.26
N THR A 497 23.41 5.55 -20.29
CA THR A 497 23.04 4.70 -21.42
C THR A 497 22.33 3.45 -20.96
N TYR A 498 21.44 2.91 -21.81
CA TYR A 498 20.77 1.64 -21.60
C TYR A 498 20.80 0.81 -22.88
N PRO A 499 21.06 -0.51 -22.85
CA PRO A 499 21.18 -1.32 -24.07
C PRO A 499 19.84 -1.43 -24.81
N LEU A 500 19.90 -1.59 -26.15
CA LEU A 500 18.76 -1.88 -27.03
C LEU A 500 18.14 -3.24 -26.74
#